data_e4a57c405dc836ebcbfea5d77759e168
#
_entry.id   e4a57c405dc836ebcbfea5d77759e168
#
_cell.length_a   1.000
_cell.length_b   1.000
_cell.length_c   1.000
_cell.angle_alpha   90.00
_cell.angle_beta   90.00
_cell.angle_gamma   90.00
#
_symmetry.space_group_name_H-M   'P 1'
#
loop_
_entity.id
_entity.type
_entity.pdbx_description
1 polymer ?
#
loop_
_entity_poly.entity_id
_entity_poly.type
_entity_poly.pdbx_seq_one_letter_code
_entity_poly.pdbx_strand_id
1 'polypeptide(L)'
;MGNPGIRWISYERTGRAITELPGAMVSGSVSHIMGRSDSVTLKLPVCDRLPPLWQVATQPLRAILAGVVEARGAYYVVWAGWVEKRIFGSGNTIELGLQPAEGWLARNYIEAGEYRGLPYTTIARKIGLDRLAQEFSGHVEEDPGRVGDRTYTSDQDMTCLTGLQNLMSSRAGCEFTTRWSVGEHGNLEFAALVSDRLGSSSARGVLSRGEWTRTEDYTDGKGATIFTGTANREGDERYMYTVQAEAYLGAGFLRVERRWSPDTGSKNPDIIRGYVDAAMDTQKDGTNSYAIEVLLEDCIPTRDFEIGDIIDVELRNPNLPEVNTDLRARLLGWVADPDPVSGQIIKIKPILQGVTSGY
;
A
#
# COMPACT_ATOMS: atom_id res chain seq x y z
N MET A 1 18.01 -22.02 -14.97
CA MET A 1 16.59 -22.11 -14.63
C MET A 1 15.94 -20.89 -15.26
N GLY A 2 14.84 -21.06 -16.04
CA GLY A 2 14.16 -19.92 -16.65
C GLY A 2 13.53 -19.06 -15.55
N ASN A 3 13.62 -17.75 -15.73
CA ASN A 3 13.00 -16.79 -14.81
C ASN A 3 11.49 -17.11 -14.72
N PRO A 4 10.90 -17.36 -13.55
CA PRO A 4 9.49 -17.69 -13.43
C PRO A 4 8.67 -16.45 -13.79
N GLY A 5 8.25 -16.36 -15.06
CA GLY A 5 7.39 -15.27 -15.53
C GLY A 5 6.03 -15.35 -14.84
N ILE A 6 5.39 -14.19 -14.68
CA ILE A 6 4.01 -14.14 -14.20
C ILE A 6 3.10 -14.74 -15.27
N ARG A 7 2.29 -15.73 -14.87
CA ARG A 7 1.20 -16.31 -15.66
C ARG A 7 -0.11 -15.64 -15.27
N TRP A 8 -0.90 -15.26 -16.25
CA TRP A 8 -2.21 -14.65 -16.01
C TRP A 8 -3.30 -15.70 -16.20
N ILE A 9 -4.02 -15.97 -15.12
CA ILE A 9 -5.11 -16.95 -15.09
C ILE A 9 -6.40 -16.22 -14.79
N SER A 10 -7.44 -16.54 -15.55
CA SER A 10 -8.79 -16.02 -15.33
C SER A 10 -9.59 -16.99 -14.48
N TYR A 11 -10.37 -16.40 -13.58
CA TYR A 11 -11.24 -17.08 -12.64
C TYR A 11 -12.67 -16.52 -12.69
N GLU A 12 -13.62 -17.35 -12.36
CA GLU A 12 -14.97 -16.90 -11.99
C GLU A 12 -14.92 -16.22 -10.61
N ARG A 13 -15.93 -15.44 -10.29
CA ARG A 13 -16.07 -14.80 -8.97
C ARG A 13 -16.10 -15.80 -7.80
N THR A 14 -16.50 -17.03 -8.06
CA THR A 14 -16.47 -18.14 -7.09
C THR A 14 -15.09 -18.74 -6.87
N GLY A 15 -14.06 -18.23 -7.54
CA GLY A 15 -12.69 -18.73 -7.48
C GLY A 15 -12.37 -19.86 -8.44
N ARG A 16 -13.36 -20.41 -9.18
CA ARG A 16 -13.11 -21.47 -10.15
C ARG A 16 -12.33 -20.95 -11.36
N ALA A 17 -11.24 -21.62 -11.72
CA ALA A 17 -10.45 -21.26 -12.89
C ALA A 17 -11.24 -21.42 -14.19
N ILE A 18 -11.15 -20.41 -15.06
CA ILE A 18 -11.74 -20.44 -16.41
C ILE A 18 -10.68 -20.90 -17.41
N THR A 19 -9.60 -20.15 -17.52
CA THR A 19 -8.48 -20.47 -18.44
C THR A 19 -7.27 -19.58 -18.16
N GLU A 20 -6.11 -20.01 -18.61
CA GLU A 20 -4.92 -19.15 -18.69
C GLU A 20 -5.01 -18.22 -19.91
N LEU A 21 -4.44 -17.03 -19.81
CA LEU A 21 -4.32 -16.05 -20.89
C LEU A 21 -2.86 -15.95 -21.34
N PRO A 22 -2.42 -16.84 -22.26
CA PRO A 22 -1.03 -16.87 -22.70
C PRO A 22 -0.61 -15.58 -23.37
N GLY A 23 0.58 -15.10 -23.05
CA GLY A 23 1.14 -13.88 -23.64
C GLY A 23 0.51 -12.59 -23.14
N ALA A 24 -0.38 -12.63 -22.12
CA ALA A 24 -0.83 -11.43 -21.47
C ALA A 24 0.33 -10.71 -20.79
N MET A 25 0.47 -9.42 -21.07
CA MET A 25 1.55 -8.57 -20.60
C MET A 25 0.98 -7.36 -19.84
N VAL A 26 1.65 -6.98 -18.78
CA VAL A 26 1.31 -5.76 -18.05
C VAL A 26 1.72 -4.53 -18.88
N SER A 27 0.86 -3.51 -18.87
CA SER A 27 1.15 -2.19 -19.43
C SER A 27 1.06 -1.15 -18.33
N GLY A 28 2.21 -0.67 -17.86
CA GLY A 28 2.33 0.18 -16.69
C GLY A 28 2.65 -0.59 -15.41
N SER A 29 2.75 0.11 -14.31
CA SER A 29 3.11 -0.48 -13.01
C SER A 29 1.97 -1.31 -12.44
N VAL A 30 2.33 -2.34 -11.70
CA VAL A 30 1.42 -3.12 -10.85
C VAL A 30 1.75 -2.79 -9.40
N SER A 31 0.75 -2.50 -8.60
CA SER A 31 0.96 -2.23 -7.17
C SER A 31 -0.08 -2.95 -6.32
N HIS A 32 0.32 -3.28 -5.10
CA HIS A 32 -0.58 -3.68 -4.02
C HIS A 32 -0.11 -2.98 -2.75
N ILE A 33 -0.87 -2.00 -2.31
CA ILE A 33 -0.53 -1.13 -1.18
C ILE A 33 -1.70 -1.12 -0.21
N MET A 34 -1.39 -1.25 1.07
CA MET A 34 -2.37 -1.23 2.15
C MET A 34 -3.35 -0.07 2.01
N GLY A 35 -4.64 -0.38 1.98
CA GLY A 35 -5.71 0.61 1.92
C GLY A 35 -5.82 1.40 0.62
N ARG A 36 -5.16 0.98 -0.47
CA ARG A 36 -5.24 1.61 -1.81
C ARG A 36 -5.90 0.70 -2.83
N SER A 37 -6.37 1.30 -3.92
CA SER A 37 -6.99 0.61 -5.05
C SER A 37 -6.38 1.10 -6.37
N ASP A 38 -5.17 0.65 -6.67
CA ASP A 38 -4.49 1.02 -7.90
C ASP A 38 -4.88 0.06 -9.04
N SER A 39 -5.34 0.60 -10.16
CA SER A 39 -5.74 -0.18 -11.33
C SER A 39 -4.53 -0.68 -12.11
N VAL A 40 -4.70 -1.82 -12.77
CA VAL A 40 -3.69 -2.44 -13.64
C VAL A 40 -4.24 -2.55 -15.05
N THR A 41 -3.37 -2.31 -16.03
CA THR A 41 -3.71 -2.54 -17.44
C THR A 41 -2.96 -3.76 -17.97
N LEU A 42 -3.67 -4.70 -18.57
CA LEU A 42 -3.09 -5.82 -19.30
C LEU A 42 -3.32 -5.67 -20.80
N LYS A 43 -2.33 -6.08 -21.59
CA LYS A 43 -2.44 -6.26 -23.04
C LYS A 43 -2.42 -7.73 -23.36
N LEU A 44 -3.48 -8.22 -23.98
CA LEU A 44 -3.63 -9.59 -24.44
C LEU A 44 -3.44 -9.61 -25.96
N PRO A 45 -2.41 -10.29 -26.48
CA PRO A 45 -2.19 -10.36 -27.91
C PRO A 45 -3.28 -11.20 -28.60
N VAL A 46 -3.84 -10.66 -29.67
CA VAL A 46 -4.78 -11.40 -30.55
C VAL A 46 -3.95 -12.23 -31.52
N CYS A 47 -3.80 -13.49 -31.21
CA CYS A 47 -3.06 -14.45 -32.03
C CYS A 47 -3.78 -15.81 -32.00
N ASP A 48 -3.28 -16.78 -32.77
CA ASP A 48 -3.82 -18.14 -32.80
C ASP A 48 -3.77 -18.90 -31.47
N ARG A 49 -3.15 -18.28 -30.45
CA ARG A 49 -3.05 -18.84 -29.09
C ARG A 49 -4.12 -18.32 -28.12
N LEU A 50 -5.07 -17.47 -28.58
CA LEU A 50 -6.18 -17.08 -27.73
C LEU A 50 -7.00 -18.32 -27.34
N PRO A 51 -7.20 -18.57 -26.04
CA PRO A 51 -7.97 -19.72 -25.61
C PRO A 51 -9.44 -19.60 -26.07
N PRO A 52 -10.12 -20.70 -26.38
CA PRO A 52 -11.52 -20.65 -26.85
C PRO A 52 -12.47 -19.87 -25.94
N LEU A 53 -12.18 -19.84 -24.63
CA LEU A 53 -12.98 -19.15 -23.61
C LEU A 53 -12.55 -17.72 -23.36
N TRP A 54 -11.67 -17.12 -24.16
CA TRP A 54 -11.12 -15.79 -23.87
C TRP A 54 -12.18 -14.72 -23.66
N GLN A 55 -13.30 -14.78 -24.37
CA GLN A 55 -14.40 -13.81 -24.23
C GLN A 55 -15.03 -13.84 -22.83
N VAL A 56 -15.24 -15.04 -22.29
CA VAL A 56 -15.76 -15.25 -20.93
C VAL A 56 -14.68 -14.90 -19.93
N ALA A 57 -13.45 -15.33 -20.18
CA ALA A 57 -12.28 -15.12 -19.32
C ALA A 57 -11.87 -13.65 -19.17
N THR A 58 -12.35 -12.76 -20.03
CA THR A 58 -12.08 -11.32 -19.98
C THR A 58 -13.33 -10.47 -19.87
N GLN A 59 -14.47 -11.09 -19.48
CA GLN A 59 -15.74 -10.39 -19.41
C GLN A 59 -15.75 -9.37 -18.27
N PRO A 60 -16.00 -8.08 -18.57
CA PRO A 60 -16.09 -7.04 -17.54
C PRO A 60 -17.15 -7.36 -16.48
N LEU A 61 -16.85 -6.99 -15.22
CA LEU A 61 -17.66 -7.19 -14.01
C LEU A 61 -17.94 -8.68 -13.65
N ARG A 62 -17.30 -9.61 -14.34
CA ARG A 62 -17.51 -11.05 -14.10
C ARG A 62 -16.20 -11.81 -13.89
N ALA A 63 -15.21 -11.56 -14.73
CA ALA A 63 -13.93 -12.26 -14.67
C ALA A 63 -12.98 -11.61 -13.67
N ILE A 64 -12.28 -12.43 -12.91
CA ILE A 64 -11.16 -12.05 -12.05
C ILE A 64 -9.89 -12.57 -12.71
N LEU A 65 -8.88 -11.72 -12.86
CA LEU A 65 -7.57 -12.10 -13.39
C LEU A 65 -6.55 -12.10 -12.26
N ALA A 66 -5.82 -13.19 -12.12
CA ALA A 66 -4.73 -13.30 -11.18
C ALA A 66 -3.41 -13.53 -11.91
N GLY A 67 -2.42 -12.72 -11.60
CA GLY A 67 -1.02 -12.92 -11.97
C GLY A 67 -0.37 -13.82 -10.95
N VAL A 68 0.01 -15.03 -11.37
CA VAL A 68 0.57 -16.05 -10.50
C VAL A 68 2.00 -16.40 -10.90
N VAL A 69 2.82 -16.74 -9.89
CA VAL A 69 4.17 -17.26 -10.04
C VAL A 69 4.20 -18.68 -9.49
N GLU A 70 4.78 -19.60 -10.25
CA GLU A 70 5.03 -20.95 -9.78
C GLU A 70 6.42 -21.02 -9.14
N ALA A 71 6.47 -21.38 -7.87
CA ALA A 71 7.71 -21.59 -7.15
C ALA A 71 7.61 -22.83 -6.26
N ARG A 72 8.60 -23.72 -6.37
CA ARG A 72 8.69 -24.95 -5.55
C ARG A 72 7.44 -25.82 -5.64
N GLY A 73 6.77 -25.84 -6.80
CA GLY A 73 5.56 -26.65 -7.03
C GLY A 73 4.27 -26.07 -6.46
N ALA A 74 4.30 -24.84 -5.97
CA ALA A 74 3.12 -24.10 -5.52
C ALA A 74 2.93 -22.81 -6.34
N TYR A 75 1.68 -22.35 -6.42
CA TYR A 75 1.33 -21.09 -7.07
C TYR A 75 1.13 -20.00 -6.04
N TYR A 76 1.74 -18.84 -6.29
CA TYR A 76 1.64 -17.66 -5.45
C TYR A 76 1.04 -16.52 -6.26
N VAL A 77 0.00 -15.90 -5.71
CA VAL A 77 -0.65 -14.75 -6.34
C VAL A 77 0.19 -13.51 -6.09
N VAL A 78 0.72 -12.94 -7.15
CA VAL A 78 1.43 -11.66 -7.06
C VAL A 78 0.43 -10.51 -7.02
N TRP A 79 -0.60 -10.57 -7.87
CA TRP A 79 -1.64 -9.57 -7.91
C TRP A 79 -2.93 -10.18 -8.48
N ALA A 80 -4.10 -9.73 -8.02
CA ALA A 80 -5.37 -10.12 -8.64
C ALA A 80 -6.39 -8.98 -8.58
N GLY A 81 -7.28 -8.98 -9.58
CA GLY A 81 -8.35 -8.01 -9.67
C GLY A 81 -9.40 -8.39 -10.70
N TRP A 82 -10.53 -7.73 -10.65
CA TRP A 82 -11.63 -7.95 -11.57
C TRP A 82 -11.49 -7.11 -12.84
N VAL A 83 -11.97 -7.64 -13.98
CA VAL A 83 -11.99 -6.92 -15.25
C VAL A 83 -13.05 -5.83 -15.20
N GLU A 84 -12.61 -4.58 -15.25
CA GLU A 84 -13.49 -3.43 -15.30
C GLU A 84 -13.81 -3.01 -16.71
N LYS A 85 -12.80 -3.04 -17.58
CA LYS A 85 -12.87 -2.49 -18.91
C LYS A 85 -12.17 -3.41 -19.91
N ARG A 86 -12.72 -3.51 -21.09
CA ARG A 86 -12.14 -4.24 -22.22
C ARG A 86 -12.21 -3.38 -23.47
N ILE A 87 -11.06 -3.12 -24.06
CA ILE A 87 -10.94 -2.27 -25.24
C ILE A 87 -10.50 -3.13 -26.42
N PHE A 88 -11.24 -3.01 -27.50
CA PHE A 88 -10.93 -3.61 -28.81
C PHE A 88 -10.53 -2.50 -29.76
N GLY A 89 -9.50 -2.74 -30.54
CA GLY A 89 -9.06 -1.88 -31.62
C GLY A 89 -8.85 -2.65 -32.92
N SER A 90 -8.43 -1.94 -33.96
CA SER A 90 -8.00 -2.55 -35.23
C SER A 90 -6.63 -3.22 -35.14
N GLY A 91 -5.95 -3.09 -33.99
CA GLY A 91 -4.64 -3.71 -33.75
C GLY A 91 -4.76 -5.17 -33.26
N ASN A 92 -3.62 -5.81 -33.10
CA ASN A 92 -3.52 -7.21 -32.69
C ASN A 92 -3.49 -7.39 -31.16
N THR A 93 -4.11 -6.48 -30.40
CA THR A 93 -4.14 -6.55 -28.93
C THR A 93 -5.51 -6.17 -28.39
N ILE A 94 -5.91 -6.86 -27.33
CA ILE A 94 -7.05 -6.48 -26.49
C ILE A 94 -6.47 -5.86 -25.22
N GLU A 95 -6.93 -4.68 -24.86
CA GLU A 95 -6.52 -4.03 -23.61
C GLU A 95 -7.58 -4.25 -22.53
N LEU A 96 -7.14 -4.70 -21.36
CA LEU A 96 -7.97 -4.99 -20.20
C LEU A 96 -7.59 -4.04 -19.07
N GLY A 97 -8.55 -3.23 -18.63
CA GLY A 97 -8.44 -2.48 -17.38
C GLY A 97 -8.90 -3.34 -16.22
N LEU A 98 -8.04 -3.51 -15.23
CA LEU A 98 -8.30 -4.32 -14.06
C LEU A 98 -8.33 -3.45 -12.81
N GLN A 99 -9.24 -3.78 -11.88
CA GLN A 99 -9.32 -3.16 -10.57
C GLN A 99 -9.06 -4.20 -9.48
N PRO A 100 -8.27 -3.89 -8.44
CA PRO A 100 -8.15 -4.76 -7.28
C PRO A 100 -9.49 -4.85 -6.52
N ALA A 101 -9.58 -5.76 -5.56
CA ALA A 101 -10.80 -5.91 -4.76
C ALA A 101 -11.19 -4.61 -4.04
N GLU A 102 -10.24 -3.84 -3.57
CA GLU A 102 -10.43 -2.52 -2.94
C GLU A 102 -11.13 -1.51 -3.87
N GLY A 103 -10.99 -1.66 -5.20
CA GLY A 103 -11.70 -0.86 -6.19
C GLY A 103 -13.23 -1.03 -6.13
N TRP A 104 -13.70 -2.19 -5.67
CA TRP A 104 -15.11 -2.40 -5.39
C TRP A 104 -15.60 -1.52 -4.22
N LEU A 105 -14.79 -1.38 -3.17
CA LEU A 105 -15.09 -0.51 -2.02
C LEU A 105 -15.20 0.97 -2.42
N ALA A 106 -14.44 1.40 -3.42
CA ALA A 106 -14.50 2.77 -3.94
C ALA A 106 -15.80 3.07 -4.71
N ARG A 107 -16.57 2.04 -5.10
CA ARG A 107 -17.81 2.15 -5.89
C ARG A 107 -19.06 1.84 -5.09
N ASN A 108 -18.89 1.46 -3.83
CA ASN A 108 -19.99 1.14 -2.95
C ASN A 108 -20.01 2.10 -1.77
N TYR A 109 -21.19 2.51 -1.37
CA TYR A 109 -21.40 3.50 -0.33
C TYR A 109 -21.68 2.85 1.01
N ILE A 110 -21.30 3.56 2.08
CA ILE A 110 -21.59 3.15 3.45
C ILE A 110 -23.09 3.39 3.70
N GLU A 111 -23.76 2.41 4.30
CA GLU A 111 -25.11 2.60 4.81
C GLU A 111 -25.07 3.44 6.10
N ALA A 112 -26.03 4.36 6.22
CA ALA A 112 -26.16 5.17 7.43
C ALA A 112 -26.31 4.29 8.66
N GLY A 113 -25.58 4.62 9.73
CA GLY A 113 -25.61 3.84 10.96
C GLY A 113 -24.79 4.45 12.08
N GLU A 114 -25.15 4.10 13.29
CA GLU A 114 -24.39 4.42 14.50
C GLU A 114 -23.71 3.17 15.03
N TYR A 115 -22.41 3.26 15.24
CA TYR A 115 -21.55 2.20 15.78
C TYR A 115 -20.95 2.72 17.08
N ARG A 116 -21.47 2.24 18.23
CA ARG A 116 -21.03 2.70 19.55
C ARG A 116 -20.42 1.56 20.34
N GLY A 117 -19.29 1.82 20.98
CA GLY A 117 -18.61 0.85 21.84
C GLY A 117 -18.18 -0.41 21.10
N LEU A 118 -17.93 -0.33 19.77
CA LEU A 118 -17.50 -1.47 18.97
C LEU A 118 -15.99 -1.39 18.65
N PRO A 119 -15.32 -2.53 18.48
CA PRO A 119 -13.98 -2.55 17.90
C PRO A 119 -13.97 -1.85 16.53
N TYR A 120 -12.94 -1.05 16.24
CA TYR A 120 -12.81 -0.41 14.93
C TYR A 120 -12.72 -1.43 13.79
N THR A 121 -12.15 -2.61 14.05
CA THR A 121 -12.14 -3.75 13.12
C THR A 121 -13.55 -4.23 12.80
N THR A 122 -14.42 -4.36 13.81
CA THR A 122 -15.83 -4.70 13.62
C THR A 122 -16.60 -3.60 12.87
N ILE A 123 -16.28 -2.32 13.10
CA ILE A 123 -16.85 -1.22 12.33
C ILE A 123 -16.41 -1.32 10.88
N ALA A 124 -15.14 -1.56 10.60
CA ALA A 124 -14.59 -1.73 9.26
C ALA A 124 -15.29 -2.87 8.50
N ARG A 125 -15.53 -4.00 9.16
CA ARG A 125 -16.30 -5.11 8.58
C ARG A 125 -17.70 -4.66 8.15
N LYS A 126 -18.43 -4.03 9.07
CA LYS A 126 -19.83 -3.63 8.85
C LYS A 126 -19.97 -2.56 7.75
N ILE A 127 -19.04 -1.63 7.63
CA ILE A 127 -19.12 -0.56 6.61
C ILE A 127 -18.68 -1.00 5.21
N GLY A 128 -18.03 -2.17 5.06
CA GLY A 128 -17.63 -2.60 3.73
C GLY A 128 -17.01 -3.98 3.61
N LEU A 129 -16.16 -4.44 4.56
CA LEU A 129 -15.36 -5.64 4.35
C LEU A 129 -16.18 -6.94 4.30
N ASP A 130 -17.27 -7.06 5.08
CA ASP A 130 -18.14 -8.24 5.02
C ASP A 130 -18.84 -8.34 3.64
N ARG A 131 -19.29 -7.21 3.09
CA ARG A 131 -19.88 -7.16 1.74
C ARG A 131 -18.84 -7.44 0.65
N LEU A 132 -17.62 -6.91 0.81
CA LEU A 132 -16.51 -7.20 -0.10
C LEU A 132 -16.19 -8.70 -0.13
N ALA A 133 -16.05 -9.32 1.04
CA ALA A 133 -15.79 -10.76 1.15
C ALA A 133 -16.91 -11.59 0.51
N GLN A 134 -18.15 -11.22 0.74
CA GLN A 134 -19.31 -11.88 0.10
C GLN A 134 -19.27 -11.74 -1.42
N GLU A 135 -18.91 -10.55 -1.93
CA GLU A 135 -18.83 -10.29 -3.38
C GLU A 135 -17.81 -11.20 -4.08
N PHE A 136 -16.68 -11.45 -3.45
CA PHE A 136 -15.61 -12.31 -3.99
C PHE A 136 -15.62 -13.74 -3.44
N SER A 137 -16.74 -14.17 -2.85
CA SER A 137 -16.92 -15.53 -2.28
C SER A 137 -15.83 -15.92 -1.27
N GLY A 138 -15.35 -14.95 -0.53
CA GLY A 138 -14.27 -15.11 0.45
C GLY A 138 -14.76 -14.90 1.89
N HIS A 139 -13.83 -14.56 2.75
CA HIS A 139 -14.08 -14.32 4.18
C HIS A 139 -13.30 -13.10 4.70
N VAL A 140 -13.63 -12.67 5.91
CA VAL A 140 -12.90 -11.63 6.62
C VAL A 140 -12.10 -12.28 7.74
N GLU A 141 -10.78 -12.06 7.74
CA GLU A 141 -9.90 -12.38 8.85
C GLU A 141 -9.81 -11.14 9.76
N GLU A 142 -10.35 -11.24 10.95
CA GLU A 142 -10.38 -10.14 11.92
C GLU A 142 -9.55 -10.49 13.15
N ASP A 143 -8.66 -9.56 13.53
CA ASP A 143 -8.04 -9.57 14.84
C ASP A 143 -8.66 -8.41 15.64
N PRO A 144 -9.35 -8.70 16.76
CA PRO A 144 -10.11 -7.70 17.50
C PRO A 144 -9.27 -6.51 17.92
N GLY A 145 -9.79 -5.32 17.63
CA GLY A 145 -9.09 -4.06 17.81
C GLY A 145 -9.62 -3.19 18.94
N ARG A 146 -9.09 -1.98 18.98
CA ARG A 146 -9.50 -0.95 19.93
C ARG A 146 -10.95 -0.56 19.71
N VAL A 147 -11.61 -0.24 20.80
CA VAL A 147 -13.03 0.12 20.83
C VAL A 147 -13.22 1.62 20.64
N GLY A 148 -14.25 1.99 19.91
CA GLY A 148 -14.62 3.39 19.70
C GLY A 148 -16.01 3.56 19.12
N ASP A 149 -16.31 4.81 18.78
CA ASP A 149 -17.60 5.21 18.22
C ASP A 149 -17.40 5.78 16.83
N ARG A 150 -18.35 5.49 15.94
CA ARG A 150 -18.46 6.09 14.60
C ARG A 150 -19.92 6.24 14.22
N THR A 151 -20.22 7.36 13.54
CA THR A 151 -21.53 7.61 12.95
C THR A 151 -21.35 7.95 11.49
N TYR A 152 -22.14 7.34 10.65
CA TYR A 152 -22.23 7.63 9.22
C TYR A 152 -23.66 8.04 8.91
N THR A 153 -23.82 9.16 8.22
CA THR A 153 -25.12 9.71 7.86
C THR A 153 -25.35 9.61 6.36
N SER A 154 -26.59 9.53 5.94
CA SER A 154 -26.95 9.33 4.52
C SER A 154 -26.60 10.51 3.61
N ASP A 155 -26.37 11.68 4.19
CA ASP A 155 -25.98 12.90 3.47
C ASP A 155 -24.47 13.00 3.18
N GLN A 156 -23.67 12.08 3.73
CA GLN A 156 -22.21 12.11 3.53
C GLN A 156 -21.77 11.53 2.17
N ASP A 157 -22.61 10.74 1.50
CA ASP A 157 -22.28 10.05 0.24
C ASP A 157 -20.86 9.43 0.26
N MET A 158 -20.49 8.86 1.42
CA MET A 158 -19.15 8.34 1.66
C MET A 158 -19.01 6.93 1.09
N THR A 159 -17.99 6.70 0.26
CA THR A 159 -17.68 5.34 -0.21
C THR A 159 -17.11 4.47 0.91
N CYS A 160 -17.30 3.16 0.79
CA CYS A 160 -16.72 2.20 1.75
C CYS A 160 -15.20 2.35 1.84
N LEU A 161 -14.50 2.56 0.72
CA LEU A 161 -13.05 2.77 0.72
C LEU A 161 -12.66 4.02 1.50
N THR A 162 -13.33 5.15 1.25
CA THR A 162 -13.07 6.41 1.98
C THR A 162 -13.31 6.25 3.48
N GLY A 163 -14.40 5.58 3.87
CA GLY A 163 -14.68 5.32 5.28
C GLY A 163 -13.64 4.44 5.95
N LEU A 164 -13.16 3.41 5.27
CA LEU A 164 -12.07 2.55 5.76
C LEU A 164 -10.74 3.31 5.86
N GLN A 165 -10.40 4.13 4.87
CA GLN A 165 -9.21 4.99 4.92
C GLN A 165 -9.27 6.00 6.06
N ASN A 166 -10.45 6.56 6.34
CA ASN A 166 -10.67 7.44 7.49
C ASN A 166 -10.47 6.70 8.83
N LEU A 167 -10.89 5.43 8.91
CA LEU A 167 -10.57 4.60 10.08
C LEU A 167 -9.07 4.37 10.22
N MET A 168 -8.37 4.01 9.13
CA MET A 168 -6.90 3.82 9.14
C MET A 168 -6.14 5.08 9.58
N SER A 169 -6.57 6.25 9.14
CA SER A 169 -5.91 7.53 9.47
C SER A 169 -6.12 7.98 10.89
N SER A 170 -7.07 7.40 11.62
CA SER A 170 -7.35 7.78 13.00
C SER A 170 -6.32 7.16 13.96
N ARG A 171 -5.93 7.89 15.03
CA ARG A 171 -4.93 7.46 16.01
C ARG A 171 -5.23 6.10 16.67
N ALA A 172 -6.49 5.75 16.78
CA ALA A 172 -6.97 4.51 17.38
C ALA A 172 -7.61 3.57 16.36
N GLY A 173 -7.45 3.85 15.07
CA GLY A 173 -8.09 3.11 14.00
C GLY A 173 -7.48 1.76 13.74
N CYS A 174 -8.08 1.07 12.77
CA CYS A 174 -7.61 -0.23 12.30
C CYS A 174 -7.04 -0.12 10.89
N GLU A 175 -6.22 -1.08 10.53
CA GLU A 175 -5.67 -1.27 9.19
C GLU A 175 -6.42 -2.37 8.46
N PHE A 176 -6.47 -2.29 7.13
CA PHE A 176 -7.03 -3.34 6.29
C PHE A 176 -6.23 -3.53 5.01
N THR A 177 -6.29 -4.72 4.46
CA THR A 177 -5.80 -5.08 3.14
C THR A 177 -6.58 -6.27 2.60
N THR A 178 -6.35 -6.65 1.35
CA THR A 178 -6.90 -7.87 0.78
C THR A 178 -5.79 -8.85 0.45
N ARG A 179 -6.13 -10.14 0.43
CA ARG A 179 -5.22 -11.22 0.07
C ARG A 179 -5.91 -12.17 -0.88
N TRP A 180 -5.18 -12.54 -1.91
CA TRP A 180 -5.57 -13.59 -2.83
C TRP A 180 -4.57 -14.74 -2.72
N SER A 181 -5.07 -15.95 -2.75
CA SER A 181 -4.26 -17.18 -2.72
C SER A 181 -4.82 -18.21 -3.69
N VAL A 182 -3.99 -19.16 -4.07
CA VAL A 182 -4.43 -20.32 -4.83
C VAL A 182 -4.51 -21.50 -3.89
N GLY A 183 -5.73 -22.04 -3.70
CA GLY A 183 -5.97 -23.19 -2.86
C GLY A 183 -5.49 -24.51 -3.48
N GLU A 184 -5.60 -25.59 -2.71
CA GLU A 184 -5.10 -26.93 -3.08
C GLU A 184 -5.63 -27.47 -4.43
N HIS A 185 -6.83 -27.03 -4.83
CA HIS A 185 -7.45 -27.47 -6.10
C HIS A 185 -7.28 -26.46 -7.24
N GLY A 186 -6.37 -25.49 -7.09
CA GLY A 186 -6.14 -24.44 -8.08
C GLY A 186 -7.24 -23.37 -8.13
N ASN A 187 -8.15 -23.35 -7.18
CA ASN A 187 -9.15 -22.29 -7.05
C ASN A 187 -8.52 -21.05 -6.46
N LEU A 188 -8.97 -19.88 -6.93
CA LEU A 188 -8.59 -18.59 -6.35
C LEU A 188 -9.42 -18.36 -5.09
N GLU A 189 -8.76 -18.07 -3.98
CA GLU A 189 -9.36 -17.78 -2.69
C GLU A 189 -9.14 -16.32 -2.31
N PHE A 190 -10.14 -15.70 -1.70
CA PHE A 190 -10.11 -14.30 -1.29
C PHE A 190 -10.26 -14.16 0.22
N ALA A 191 -9.46 -13.29 0.82
CA ALA A 191 -9.62 -12.85 2.20
C ALA A 191 -9.46 -11.33 2.30
N ALA A 192 -10.32 -10.69 3.07
CA ALA A 192 -10.12 -9.34 3.56
C ALA A 192 -9.55 -9.41 4.97
N LEU A 193 -8.44 -8.76 5.22
CA LEU A 193 -7.75 -8.78 6.51
C LEU A 193 -7.97 -7.44 7.22
N VAL A 194 -8.28 -7.48 8.50
CA VAL A 194 -8.47 -6.28 9.32
C VAL A 194 -7.96 -6.50 10.74
N SER A 195 -7.14 -5.58 11.23
CA SER A 195 -6.55 -5.62 12.58
C SER A 195 -6.23 -4.20 13.03
N ASP A 196 -5.98 -3.97 14.31
CA ASP A 196 -5.39 -2.73 14.80
C ASP A 196 -4.04 -2.45 14.12
N ARG A 197 -3.30 -3.51 13.84
CA ARG A 197 -2.03 -3.48 13.11
C ARG A 197 -1.83 -4.81 12.38
N LEU A 198 -1.84 -4.75 11.08
CA LEU A 198 -1.60 -5.92 10.23
C LEU A 198 -0.14 -6.38 10.28
N GLY A 199 0.06 -7.65 10.01
CA GLY A 199 1.37 -8.29 9.91
C GLY A 199 1.97 -8.70 11.25
N SER A 200 3.15 -9.31 11.18
CA SER A 200 3.88 -9.79 12.35
C SER A 200 4.58 -8.65 13.11
N SER A 201 4.57 -8.70 14.43
CA SER A 201 5.32 -7.80 15.30
C SER A 201 6.83 -8.14 15.37
N SER A 202 7.20 -9.35 14.95
CA SER A 202 8.60 -9.80 14.83
C SER A 202 9.02 -9.84 13.36
N ALA A 203 10.32 -9.69 13.10
CA ALA A 203 10.85 -9.82 11.74
C ALA A 203 10.55 -11.21 11.18
N ARG A 204 9.91 -11.25 10.01
CA ARG A 204 9.48 -12.48 9.34
C ARG A 204 10.50 -12.97 8.32
N GLY A 205 11.45 -12.11 7.94
CA GLY A 205 12.51 -12.44 7.00
C GLY A 205 13.53 -11.33 6.85
N VAL A 206 14.56 -11.61 6.09
CA VAL A 206 15.66 -10.67 5.81
C VAL A 206 15.69 -10.37 4.31
N LEU A 207 15.66 -9.09 3.97
CA LEU A 207 15.86 -8.59 2.62
C LEU A 207 17.32 -8.16 2.47
N SER A 208 18.18 -9.05 1.99
CA SER A 208 19.63 -8.82 1.87
C SER A 208 20.13 -8.78 0.43
N ARG A 209 19.24 -9.00 -0.55
CA ARG A 209 19.58 -9.03 -1.97
C ARG A 209 18.76 -8.00 -2.73
N GLY A 210 19.40 -7.34 -3.68
CA GLY A 210 18.73 -6.37 -4.54
C GLY A 210 19.59 -5.13 -4.81
N GLU A 211 19.12 -4.32 -5.71
CA GLU A 211 19.65 -2.99 -5.96
C GLU A 211 19.00 -2.00 -5.00
N TRP A 212 19.76 -1.06 -4.47
CA TRP A 212 19.21 -0.08 -3.56
C TRP A 212 19.80 1.30 -3.76
N THR A 213 19.01 2.32 -3.43
CA THR A 213 19.41 3.72 -3.41
C THR A 213 18.99 4.32 -2.08
N ARG A 214 19.92 4.98 -1.40
CA ARG A 214 19.63 5.83 -0.24
C ARG A 214 19.63 7.28 -0.68
N THR A 215 18.56 7.99 -0.36
CA THR A 215 18.46 9.44 -0.57
C THR A 215 18.38 10.14 0.78
N GLU A 216 19.33 11.01 1.04
CA GLU A 216 19.28 11.95 2.15
C GLU A 216 18.71 13.26 1.63
N ASP A 217 17.49 13.58 2.03
CA ASP A 217 16.74 14.70 1.47
C ASP A 217 16.54 15.78 2.54
N TYR A 218 17.07 16.96 2.25
CA TYR A 218 16.97 18.17 3.06
C TYR A 218 16.19 19.28 2.34
N THR A 219 15.48 18.97 1.24
CA THR A 219 14.68 19.92 0.48
C THR A 219 13.32 20.20 1.15
N ASP A 220 12.62 21.22 0.68
CA ASP A 220 11.24 21.57 1.07
C ASP A 220 11.01 21.71 2.58
N GLY A 221 12.00 22.26 3.28
CA GLY A 221 11.95 22.49 4.74
C GLY A 221 12.25 21.27 5.60
N LYS A 222 12.61 20.14 5.00
CA LYS A 222 13.28 19.04 5.70
C LYS A 222 14.68 19.50 6.09
N GLY A 223 15.18 19.08 7.25
CA GLY A 223 16.49 19.53 7.74
C GLY A 223 16.53 21.01 8.16
N ALA A 224 15.38 21.63 8.44
CA ALA A 224 15.36 22.96 8.97
C ALA A 224 16.01 22.98 10.36
N THR A 225 16.85 24.00 10.59
CA THR A 225 17.55 24.21 11.86
C THR A 225 16.80 25.20 12.75
N ILE A 226 15.79 25.89 12.22
CA ILE A 226 14.93 26.83 12.93
C ILE A 226 13.47 26.60 12.51
N PHE A 227 12.62 26.39 13.51
CA PHE A 227 11.18 26.24 13.30
C PHE A 227 10.44 27.36 14.02
N THR A 228 9.53 28.03 13.31
CA THR A 228 8.68 29.06 13.87
C THR A 228 7.23 28.71 13.62
N GLY A 229 6.47 28.49 14.68
CA GLY A 229 5.03 28.36 14.64
C GLY A 229 4.35 29.70 14.88
N THR A 230 3.26 29.96 14.16
CA THR A 230 2.48 31.19 14.29
C THR A 230 1.00 30.89 14.47
N ALA A 231 0.33 31.62 15.32
CA ALA A 231 -1.12 31.60 15.49
C ALA A 231 -1.69 33.04 15.58
N ASN A 232 -2.90 33.22 15.08
CA ASN A 232 -3.60 34.48 15.21
C ASN A 232 -4.28 34.54 16.59
N ARG A 233 -4.06 35.63 17.35
CA ARG A 233 -4.82 35.97 18.58
C ARG A 233 -5.96 36.89 18.23
N GLU A 234 -6.96 36.94 19.08
CA GLU A 234 -7.96 38.01 19.06
C GLU A 234 -7.25 39.36 19.30
N GLY A 235 -7.49 40.34 18.42
CA GLY A 235 -6.94 41.71 18.56
C GLY A 235 -5.59 41.91 17.89
N ASP A 236 -5.40 41.47 16.65
CA ASP A 236 -4.24 41.72 15.76
C ASP A 236 -2.86 41.32 16.29
N GLU A 237 -2.72 40.76 17.49
CA GLU A 237 -1.46 40.20 17.96
C GLU A 237 -1.20 38.81 17.44
N ARG A 238 -0.13 38.66 16.68
CA ARG A 238 0.35 37.38 16.17
C ARG A 238 1.23 36.70 17.22
N TYR A 239 0.81 35.53 17.74
CA TYR A 239 1.67 34.72 18.58
C TYR A 239 2.71 34.00 17.72
N MET A 240 3.96 34.08 18.15
CA MET A 240 5.09 33.39 17.48
C MET A 240 5.88 32.61 18.51
N TYR A 241 6.19 31.36 18.19
CA TYR A 241 7.10 30.52 18.97
C TYR A 241 8.17 29.94 18.05
N THR A 242 9.43 30.13 18.40
CA THR A 242 10.58 29.69 17.60
C THR A 242 11.45 28.77 18.43
N VAL A 243 11.86 27.65 17.82
CA VAL A 243 12.83 26.70 18.36
C VAL A 243 13.99 26.58 17.40
N GLN A 244 15.21 26.44 17.93
CA GLN A 244 16.43 26.28 17.16
C GLN A 244 17.11 24.94 17.50
N ALA A 245 17.64 24.27 16.51
CA ALA A 245 18.46 23.09 16.67
C ALA A 245 19.92 23.50 17.00
N GLU A 246 20.16 23.93 18.23
CA GLU A 246 21.44 24.50 18.67
C GLU A 246 22.65 23.58 18.40
N ALA A 247 22.47 22.26 18.61
CA ALA A 247 23.52 21.28 18.34
C ALA A 247 23.94 21.26 16.87
N TYR A 248 22.99 21.40 15.93
CA TYR A 248 23.24 21.44 14.49
C TYR A 248 23.92 22.76 14.09
N LEU A 249 23.41 23.87 14.59
CA LEU A 249 24.01 25.18 14.33
C LEU A 249 25.44 25.25 14.89
N GLY A 250 25.67 24.71 16.08
CA GLY A 250 27.00 24.60 16.69
C GLY A 250 27.95 23.66 15.94
N ALA A 251 27.42 22.66 15.24
CA ALA A 251 28.18 21.76 14.36
C ALA A 251 28.43 22.33 12.95
N GLY A 252 27.99 23.55 12.68
CA GLY A 252 28.24 24.24 11.41
C GLY A 252 27.20 23.99 10.31
N PHE A 253 26.06 23.42 10.63
CA PHE A 253 24.95 23.32 9.68
C PHE A 253 24.40 24.70 9.31
N LEU A 254 23.91 24.85 8.09
CA LEU A 254 23.34 26.09 7.62
C LEU A 254 22.07 26.43 8.42
N ARG A 255 21.88 27.75 8.61
CA ARG A 255 20.64 28.28 9.17
C ARG A 255 19.54 28.18 8.13
N VAL A 256 18.62 27.21 8.29
CA VAL A 256 17.45 27.00 7.44
C VAL A 256 16.21 27.22 8.29
N GLU A 257 15.39 28.18 7.92
CA GLU A 257 14.16 28.51 8.65
C GLU A 257 12.94 27.91 7.99
N ARG A 258 12.07 27.32 8.80
CA ARG A 258 10.73 26.89 8.39
C ARG A 258 9.68 27.57 9.24
N ARG A 259 8.70 28.14 8.58
CA ARG A 259 7.51 28.71 9.24
C ARG A 259 6.32 27.82 9.01
N TRP A 260 5.55 27.62 10.07
CA TRP A 260 4.37 26.78 10.04
C TRP A 260 3.21 27.47 10.76
N SER A 261 2.04 27.46 10.11
CA SER A 261 0.82 28.00 10.68
C SER A 261 -0.19 26.85 10.71
N PRO A 262 -0.49 26.27 11.89
CA PRO A 262 -1.43 25.17 11.95
C PRO A 262 -2.82 25.63 11.56
N ASP A 263 -3.47 24.82 10.75
CA ASP A 263 -4.85 25.03 10.26
C ASP A 263 -5.92 24.76 11.36
N THR A 264 -5.47 24.56 12.58
CA THR A 264 -6.34 24.12 13.68
C THR A 264 -7.24 25.22 14.25
N GLY A 265 -7.10 26.46 13.79
CA GLY A 265 -7.80 27.61 14.41
C GLY A 265 -7.49 27.80 15.90
N SER A 266 -6.52 27.03 16.44
CA SER A 266 -6.17 27.06 17.83
C SER A 266 -5.47 28.37 18.18
N LYS A 267 -6.02 29.10 19.15
CA LYS A 267 -5.43 30.30 19.74
C LYS A 267 -4.56 29.97 20.97
N ASN A 268 -4.44 28.69 21.35
CA ASN A 268 -3.72 28.25 22.54
C ASN A 268 -2.21 28.17 22.28
N PRO A 269 -1.37 28.96 22.95
CA PRO A 269 0.08 28.98 22.83
C PRO A 269 0.75 27.60 23.07
N ASP A 270 0.23 26.80 24.00
CA ASP A 270 0.83 25.54 24.38
C ASP A 270 0.64 24.49 23.29
N ILE A 271 -0.47 24.56 22.56
CA ILE A 271 -0.69 23.72 21.38
C ILE A 271 0.33 24.07 20.29
N ILE A 272 0.56 25.36 20.04
CA ILE A 272 1.54 25.80 19.03
C ILE A 272 2.95 25.35 19.42
N ARG A 273 3.35 25.47 20.69
CA ARG A 273 4.64 24.96 21.18
C ARG A 273 4.78 23.48 20.93
N GLY A 274 3.81 22.68 21.35
CA GLY A 274 3.86 21.22 21.16
C GLY A 274 4.02 20.80 19.69
N TYR A 275 3.37 21.51 18.76
CA TYR A 275 3.52 21.25 17.32
C TYR A 275 4.89 21.65 16.79
N VAL A 276 5.44 22.80 17.20
CA VAL A 276 6.76 23.27 16.76
C VAL A 276 7.87 22.35 17.28
N ASP A 277 7.78 21.95 18.55
CA ASP A 277 8.73 21.02 19.16
C ASP A 277 8.69 19.66 18.45
N ALA A 278 7.51 19.12 18.20
CA ALA A 278 7.34 17.87 17.45
C ALA A 278 7.85 17.97 15.99
N ALA A 279 7.61 19.11 15.33
CA ALA A 279 8.11 19.37 13.99
C ALA A 279 9.65 19.45 13.97
N MET A 280 10.26 20.10 14.96
CA MET A 280 11.72 20.13 15.12
C MET A 280 12.28 18.72 15.27
N ASP A 281 11.72 17.93 16.18
CA ASP A 281 12.21 16.58 16.47
C ASP A 281 12.11 15.62 15.27
N THR A 282 11.10 15.80 14.43
CA THR A 282 10.87 14.92 13.28
C THR A 282 11.57 15.37 12.00
N GLN A 283 11.91 16.65 11.85
CA GLN A 283 12.35 17.21 10.57
C GLN A 283 13.78 17.77 10.56
N LYS A 284 14.39 18.03 11.73
CA LYS A 284 15.77 18.58 11.81
C LYS A 284 16.82 17.69 11.13
N ASP A 285 16.61 16.38 11.15
CA ASP A 285 17.55 15.39 10.62
C ASP A 285 17.39 15.15 9.10
N GLY A 286 16.54 15.94 8.43
CA GLY A 286 16.16 15.65 7.05
C GLY A 286 15.31 14.38 6.95
N THR A 287 15.26 13.82 5.77
CA THR A 287 14.55 12.55 5.53
C THR A 287 15.48 11.58 4.83
N ASN A 288 15.66 10.42 5.43
CA ASN A 288 16.32 9.29 4.75
C ASN A 288 15.24 8.43 4.09
N SER A 289 15.32 8.26 2.79
CA SER A 289 14.47 7.34 2.05
C SER A 289 15.32 6.27 1.37
N TYR A 290 14.77 5.08 1.30
CA TYR A 290 15.42 3.93 0.68
C TYR A 290 14.52 3.40 -0.43
N ALA A 291 15.03 3.36 -1.65
CA ALA A 291 14.41 2.63 -2.74
C ALA A 291 15.16 1.31 -2.92
N ILE A 292 14.44 0.21 -2.87
CA ILE A 292 15.00 -1.15 -2.95
C ILE A 292 14.29 -1.87 -4.09
N GLU A 293 15.05 -2.49 -4.98
CA GLU A 293 14.54 -3.33 -6.03
C GLU A 293 15.08 -4.76 -5.85
N VAL A 294 14.20 -5.73 -5.78
CA VAL A 294 14.56 -7.15 -5.66
C VAL A 294 14.01 -7.95 -6.82
N LEU A 295 14.70 -9.02 -7.20
CA LEU A 295 14.19 -9.94 -8.20
C LEU A 295 12.95 -10.67 -7.66
N LEU A 296 11.94 -10.83 -8.50
CA LEU A 296 10.70 -11.52 -8.13
C LEU A 296 10.95 -12.96 -7.67
N GLU A 297 11.97 -13.64 -8.22
CA GLU A 297 12.34 -15.01 -7.84
C GLU A 297 12.94 -15.10 -6.42
N ASP A 298 13.62 -14.03 -5.99
CA ASP A 298 14.22 -13.93 -4.64
C ASP A 298 13.21 -13.50 -3.58
N CYS A 299 12.17 -12.76 -3.99
CA CYS A 299 11.16 -12.22 -3.09
C CYS A 299 9.78 -12.24 -3.76
N ILE A 300 9.01 -13.30 -3.54
CA ILE A 300 7.65 -13.42 -4.07
C ILE A 300 6.67 -12.91 -3.02
N PRO A 301 5.88 -11.85 -3.33
CA PRO A 301 4.77 -11.43 -2.47
C PRO A 301 3.86 -12.60 -2.13
N THR A 302 3.28 -12.60 -0.95
CA THR A 302 2.43 -13.67 -0.38
C THR A 302 3.15 -14.97 -0.01
N ARG A 303 4.35 -15.23 -0.55
CA ARG A 303 5.21 -16.33 -0.10
C ARG A 303 6.13 -15.92 1.03
N ASP A 304 6.89 -14.86 0.77
CA ASP A 304 7.99 -14.45 1.64
C ASP A 304 7.57 -13.39 2.67
N PHE A 305 6.66 -12.51 2.27
CA PHE A 305 6.17 -11.40 3.11
C PHE A 305 4.69 -11.14 2.86
N GLU A 306 4.00 -10.72 3.90
CA GLU A 306 2.65 -10.18 3.82
C GLU A 306 2.65 -8.67 4.10
N ILE A 307 1.65 -7.95 3.59
CA ILE A 307 1.48 -6.53 3.89
C ILE A 307 1.27 -6.36 5.39
N GLY A 308 2.05 -5.47 5.99
CA GLY A 308 2.08 -5.23 7.43
C GLY A 308 3.24 -5.89 8.15
N ASP A 309 3.89 -6.91 7.57
CA ASP A 309 4.99 -7.60 8.21
C ASP A 309 6.19 -6.69 8.47
N ILE A 310 6.88 -6.96 9.56
CA ILE A 310 8.19 -6.39 9.84
C ILE A 310 9.24 -7.24 9.14
N ILE A 311 10.14 -6.60 8.42
CA ILE A 311 11.27 -7.21 7.73
C ILE A 311 12.57 -6.54 8.16
N ASP A 312 13.60 -7.34 8.33
CA ASP A 312 14.97 -6.83 8.47
C ASP A 312 15.56 -6.63 7.06
N VAL A 313 16.17 -5.49 6.82
CA VAL A 313 16.73 -5.10 5.53
C VAL A 313 18.22 -4.84 5.72
N GLU A 314 19.04 -5.60 5.04
CA GLU A 314 20.50 -5.46 5.07
C GLU A 314 20.99 -4.81 3.77
N LEU A 315 21.35 -3.56 3.83
CA LEU A 315 21.90 -2.81 2.71
C LEU A 315 23.41 -2.84 2.75
N ARG A 316 24.03 -3.41 1.73
CA ARG A 316 25.47 -3.57 1.64
C ARG A 316 26.00 -2.98 0.33
N ASN A 317 27.03 -2.14 0.44
CA ASN A 317 27.78 -1.65 -0.70
C ASN A 317 29.26 -1.98 -0.49
N PRO A 318 29.84 -2.90 -1.25
CA PRO A 318 31.22 -3.31 -1.06
C PRO A 318 32.23 -2.20 -1.39
N ASN A 319 31.84 -1.22 -2.19
CA ASN A 319 32.70 -0.10 -2.59
C ASN A 319 32.59 1.11 -1.65
N LEU A 320 31.54 1.19 -0.83
CA LEU A 320 31.26 2.26 0.12
C LEU A 320 30.73 1.65 1.43
N PRO A 321 31.60 0.97 2.20
CA PRO A 321 31.16 0.29 3.44
C PRO A 321 30.54 1.21 4.49
N GLU A 322 30.88 2.48 4.48
CA GLU A 322 30.38 3.51 5.40
C GLU A 322 28.88 3.82 5.21
N VAL A 323 28.29 3.45 4.06
CA VAL A 323 26.85 3.59 3.82
C VAL A 323 26.06 2.31 4.11
N ASN A 324 26.76 1.23 4.53
CA ASN A 324 26.10 0.00 4.92
C ASN A 324 25.15 0.25 6.09
N THR A 325 23.96 -0.30 5.98
CA THR A 325 22.92 -0.06 6.99
C THR A 325 22.09 -1.32 7.17
N ASP A 326 21.73 -1.60 8.43
CA ASP A 326 20.74 -2.57 8.81
C ASP A 326 19.49 -1.80 9.25
N LEU A 327 18.38 -2.09 8.61
CA LEU A 327 17.12 -1.43 8.89
C LEU A 327 16.11 -2.47 9.34
N ARG A 328 15.27 -2.10 10.28
CA ARG A 328 14.02 -2.80 10.54
C ARG A 328 12.89 -1.96 9.99
N ALA A 329 12.14 -2.52 9.06
CA ALA A 329 11.10 -1.78 8.35
C ALA A 329 9.82 -2.59 8.28
N ARG A 330 8.71 -1.89 8.12
CA ARG A 330 7.39 -2.47 7.93
C ARG A 330 7.01 -2.41 6.46
N LEU A 331 6.53 -3.52 5.90
CA LEU A 331 6.07 -3.58 4.53
C LEU A 331 4.63 -3.00 4.44
N LEU A 332 4.48 -1.89 3.75
CA LEU A 332 3.17 -1.29 3.47
C LEU A 332 2.57 -1.76 2.15
N GLY A 333 3.36 -2.36 1.30
CA GLY A 333 2.97 -2.81 -0.02
C GLY A 333 4.15 -2.96 -0.94
N TRP A 334 3.88 -3.12 -2.21
CA TRP A 334 4.91 -3.23 -3.23
C TRP A 334 4.42 -2.66 -4.56
N VAL A 335 5.39 -2.29 -5.40
CA VAL A 335 5.17 -1.86 -6.79
C VAL A 335 6.09 -2.70 -7.66
N ALA A 336 5.63 -3.08 -8.82
CA ALA A 336 6.42 -3.76 -9.83
C ALA A 336 6.22 -3.11 -11.19
N ASP A 337 7.31 -2.77 -11.85
CA ASP A 337 7.30 -2.25 -13.20
C ASP A 337 7.60 -3.39 -14.18
N PRO A 338 6.88 -3.49 -15.30
CA PRO A 338 7.21 -4.46 -16.32
C PRO A 338 8.55 -4.10 -16.96
N ASP A 339 9.33 -5.11 -17.28
CA ASP A 339 10.51 -4.98 -18.12
C ASP A 339 10.11 -4.42 -19.49
N PRO A 340 10.72 -3.32 -19.95
CA PRO A 340 10.29 -2.63 -21.17
C PRO A 340 10.43 -3.46 -22.44
N VAL A 341 11.24 -4.49 -22.42
CA VAL A 341 11.49 -5.36 -23.59
C VAL A 341 10.55 -6.56 -23.60
N SER A 342 10.43 -7.25 -22.48
CA SER A 342 9.63 -8.49 -22.38
C SER A 342 8.19 -8.24 -21.92
N GLY A 343 7.88 -7.10 -21.32
CA GLY A 343 6.59 -6.82 -20.69
C GLY A 343 6.30 -7.69 -19.46
N GLN A 344 7.31 -8.42 -18.97
CA GLN A 344 7.19 -9.28 -17.80
C GLN A 344 7.63 -8.55 -16.53
N ILE A 345 7.00 -8.84 -15.42
CA ILE A 345 7.47 -8.38 -14.12
C ILE A 345 8.59 -9.30 -13.67
N ILE A 346 9.79 -8.75 -13.54
CA ILE A 346 10.99 -9.47 -13.10
C ILE A 346 11.55 -8.93 -11.81
N LYS A 347 11.19 -7.69 -11.42
CA LYS A 347 11.61 -7.03 -10.20
C LYS A 347 10.40 -6.44 -9.47
N ILE A 348 10.51 -6.36 -8.15
CA ILE A 348 9.54 -5.68 -7.29
C ILE A 348 10.25 -4.64 -6.42
N LYS A 349 9.51 -3.60 -6.05
CA LYS A 349 9.92 -2.50 -5.19
C LYS A 349 9.06 -2.52 -3.93
N PRO A 350 9.54 -3.07 -2.80
CA PRO A 350 8.80 -3.02 -1.56
C PRO A 350 8.67 -1.57 -1.08
N ILE A 351 7.48 -1.21 -0.62
CA ILE A 351 7.21 0.08 0.03
C ILE A 351 7.38 -0.13 1.53
N LEU A 352 8.42 0.47 2.07
CA LEU A 352 8.85 0.27 3.44
C LEU A 352 8.58 1.52 4.29
N GLN A 353 8.07 1.30 5.48
CA GLN A 353 8.00 2.31 6.53
C GLN A 353 9.04 1.98 7.59
N GLY A 354 9.93 2.93 7.89
CA GLY A 354 10.91 2.78 8.96
C GLY A 354 10.21 2.53 10.30
N VAL A 355 10.59 1.44 10.99
CA VAL A 355 10.20 1.22 12.37
C VAL A 355 11.28 1.87 13.20
N THR A 356 11.06 3.11 13.64
CA THR A 356 11.89 3.67 14.69
C THR A 356 11.71 2.77 15.91
N SER A 357 12.81 2.15 16.35
CA SER A 357 12.83 1.42 17.61
C SER A 357 12.43 2.41 18.72
N GLY A 358 11.19 2.33 19.14
CA GLY A 358 10.78 2.90 20.41
C GLY A 358 11.41 2.06 21.51
N TYR A 359 12.51 2.53 22.06
CA TYR A 359 13.00 2.14 23.38
C TYR A 359 12.35 3.06 24.42
#